data_2973a4cc70f158ab1343d61dd087070f
#
_entry.id   2973a4cc70f158ab1343d61dd087070f
#
_cell.length_a   1.000
_cell.length_b   1.000
_cell.length_c   1.000
_cell.angle_alpha   90.00
_cell.angle_beta   90.00
_cell.angle_gamma   90.00
#
_symmetry.space_group_name_H-M   'P 1'
#
loop_
_entity.id
_entity.type
_entity.pdbx_description
1 polymer ?
#
loop_
_entity_poly.entity_id
_entity_poly.type
_entity_poly.pdbx_seq_one_letter_code
_entity_poly.pdbx_strand_id
1 'polypeptide(L)'
;MSETSATFDYVIIGGGTAGCLLANRLSAEPNHRVLLLEAGKTDSYPWIHIPVGYLYCIGNPRTDWMYHTEPDAGLNNRVQRYPRGRVLGGCSSINGMIYMRGQARDYDAWAKITGDDSWSWQNALADFKAHENHYRLDQSADPITGNNSRFSDMHGSGGEWRVEKQRLSWDVLDSFADAAEQAGIEKIDDFNAGDNAGVGYFDVNQRSGWRWSSSKAFLRPARGRPNLTIWTEAQAQKLSWSTADNGQPRCTGLSLSRAGQTVLVTANREVILSAGAINSPQILQLSGIGPADLLRSHGIEVIRDAPVGENLQDHLQIRAVFKVNGTQTLNTLANSLFGRLKIGAEYLLNRSGPMSMSPSQLGAFTRSDPARPHANLEYHVQPLSLEAFGEDLHDFPAITVSVCNLNPTSRGQVQISSANFQDPPKIMPNYLSTAEDRQVAADSLRQARKIMAQPAMQVYAPEELKPGVQHQSDEELARLAGDIANTIFHPVGTVKMGQMDDPSAVLDPHLRVKGVQGLRVVDASVMPTITSGNTNAPTLMIAEKAAAWIKEGL
;
A
#
# COMPACT_ATOMS: atom_id res chain seq x y z
N MET A 1 -38.68 9.09 12.43
CA MET A 1 -38.16 7.91 11.72
C MET A 1 -37.40 7.10 12.76
N SER A 2 -37.75 5.82 12.96
CA SER A 2 -37.06 4.96 13.96
C SER A 2 -35.63 4.78 13.50
N GLU A 3 -34.66 5.25 14.29
CA GLU A 3 -33.26 4.94 14.08
C GLU A 3 -33.08 3.42 14.18
N THR A 4 -32.60 2.81 13.10
CA THR A 4 -32.32 1.37 13.09
C THR A 4 -31.04 1.17 13.88
N SER A 5 -31.10 0.53 15.05
CA SER A 5 -29.91 0.22 15.85
C SER A 5 -29.53 -1.25 15.70
N ALA A 6 -28.24 -1.54 15.61
CA ALA A 6 -27.70 -2.89 15.56
C ALA A 6 -26.51 -3.03 16.52
N THR A 7 -26.42 -4.19 17.17
CA THR A 7 -25.38 -4.44 18.18
C THR A 7 -24.51 -5.63 17.78
N PHE A 8 -23.19 -5.46 17.90
CA PHE A 8 -22.17 -6.47 17.62
C PHE A 8 -21.13 -6.49 18.74
N ASP A 9 -20.29 -7.50 18.79
CA ASP A 9 -19.17 -7.54 19.72
C ASP A 9 -18.00 -6.72 19.18
N TYR A 10 -17.69 -6.91 17.90
CA TYR A 10 -16.65 -6.17 17.19
C TYR A 10 -17.24 -5.48 15.96
N VAL A 11 -16.89 -4.21 15.77
CA VAL A 11 -17.25 -3.42 14.60
C VAL A 11 -15.97 -2.97 13.89
N ILE A 12 -15.73 -3.51 12.70
CA ILE A 12 -14.56 -3.21 11.86
C ILE A 12 -14.98 -2.19 10.80
N ILE A 13 -14.36 -1.01 10.81
CA ILE A 13 -14.64 0.09 9.90
C ILE A 13 -13.59 0.11 8.78
N GLY A 14 -13.99 -0.28 7.57
CA GLY A 14 -13.16 -0.40 6.38
C GLY A 14 -12.93 -1.85 5.97
N GLY A 15 -13.53 -2.26 4.85
CA GLY A 15 -13.37 -3.59 4.23
C GLY A 15 -12.14 -3.68 3.32
N GLY A 16 -11.03 -3.00 3.70
CA GLY A 16 -9.76 -2.99 3.01
C GLY A 16 -8.86 -4.19 3.33
N THR A 17 -7.57 -4.01 3.11
CA THR A 17 -6.53 -5.04 3.33
C THR A 17 -6.59 -5.62 4.73
N ALA A 18 -6.48 -4.77 5.75
CA ALA A 18 -6.52 -5.21 7.16
C ALA A 18 -7.91 -5.67 7.59
N GLY A 19 -8.97 -4.91 7.26
CA GLY A 19 -10.32 -5.22 7.71
C GLY A 19 -10.85 -6.54 7.20
N CYS A 20 -10.51 -6.97 5.98
CA CYS A 20 -10.88 -8.28 5.45
C CYS A 20 -10.21 -9.43 6.24
N LEU A 21 -8.95 -9.28 6.62
CA LEU A 21 -8.22 -10.25 7.44
C LEU A 21 -8.81 -10.29 8.86
N LEU A 22 -8.99 -9.15 9.50
CA LEU A 22 -9.59 -9.05 10.83
C LEU A 22 -10.98 -9.68 10.88
N ALA A 23 -11.83 -9.40 9.89
CA ALA A 23 -13.16 -10.00 9.80
C ALA A 23 -13.09 -11.54 9.71
N ASN A 24 -12.13 -12.08 8.96
CA ASN A 24 -11.87 -13.52 8.91
C ASN A 24 -11.43 -14.06 10.27
N ARG A 25 -10.41 -13.48 10.88
CA ARG A 25 -9.80 -13.97 12.13
C ARG A 25 -10.74 -13.88 13.31
N LEU A 26 -11.45 -12.74 13.48
CA LEU A 26 -12.35 -12.54 14.63
C LEU A 26 -13.65 -13.35 14.52
N SER A 27 -14.19 -13.53 13.31
CA SER A 27 -15.38 -14.35 13.10
C SER A 27 -15.11 -15.86 13.11
N ALA A 28 -13.85 -16.29 13.20
CA ALA A 28 -13.50 -17.69 13.43
C ALA A 28 -13.99 -18.19 14.80
N GLU A 29 -14.13 -17.29 15.77
CA GLU A 29 -14.75 -17.57 17.07
C GLU A 29 -16.28 -17.47 16.95
N PRO A 30 -17.03 -18.58 17.03
CA PRO A 30 -18.49 -18.60 16.78
C PRO A 30 -19.30 -17.67 17.68
N ASN A 31 -18.80 -17.39 18.89
CA ASN A 31 -19.45 -16.54 19.89
C ASN A 31 -19.20 -15.04 19.67
N HIS A 32 -18.34 -14.65 18.73
CA HIS A 32 -18.09 -13.25 18.41
C HIS A 32 -18.99 -12.79 17.26
N ARG A 33 -19.89 -11.87 17.53
CA ARG A 33 -20.70 -11.20 16.51
C ARG A 33 -19.85 -10.07 15.89
N VAL A 34 -19.45 -10.25 14.63
CA VAL A 34 -18.55 -9.34 13.92
C VAL A 34 -19.30 -8.61 12.81
N LEU A 35 -19.21 -7.28 12.78
CA LEU A 35 -19.65 -6.46 11.68
C LEU A 35 -18.44 -5.88 10.93
N LEU A 36 -18.40 -6.08 9.61
CA LEU A 36 -17.49 -5.41 8.70
C LEU A 36 -18.24 -4.37 7.88
N LEU A 37 -17.78 -3.11 7.95
CA LEU A 37 -18.31 -1.97 7.19
C LEU A 37 -17.39 -1.62 6.03
N GLU A 38 -17.96 -1.41 4.84
CA GLU A 38 -17.26 -0.89 3.65
C GLU A 38 -18.07 0.25 3.04
N ALA A 39 -17.42 1.40 2.82
CA ALA A 39 -18.05 2.57 2.22
C ALA A 39 -18.39 2.37 0.74
N GLY A 40 -17.58 1.58 0.05
CA GLY A 40 -17.77 1.23 -1.35
C GLY A 40 -18.68 0.02 -1.58
N LYS A 41 -18.71 -0.41 -2.84
CA LYS A 41 -19.49 -1.57 -3.30
C LYS A 41 -18.75 -2.89 -3.08
N THR A 42 -19.42 -3.99 -3.41
CA THR A 42 -18.79 -5.30 -3.51
C THR A 42 -17.75 -5.33 -4.64
N ASP A 43 -16.80 -6.28 -4.53
CA ASP A 43 -15.75 -6.51 -5.53
C ASP A 43 -16.24 -7.24 -6.80
N SER A 44 -17.47 -6.94 -7.26
CA SER A 44 -18.10 -7.59 -8.42
C SER A 44 -17.71 -6.99 -9.77
N TYR A 45 -16.96 -5.87 -9.79
CA TYR A 45 -16.51 -5.26 -11.03
C TYR A 45 -15.44 -6.13 -11.70
N PRO A 46 -15.63 -6.62 -12.95
CA PRO A 46 -14.74 -7.62 -13.55
C PRO A 46 -13.27 -7.20 -13.62
N TRP A 47 -13.00 -5.91 -13.85
CA TRP A 47 -11.64 -5.38 -13.95
C TRP A 47 -10.84 -5.47 -12.64
N ILE A 48 -11.51 -5.55 -11.49
CA ILE A 48 -10.82 -5.83 -10.22
C ILE A 48 -10.06 -7.17 -10.27
N HIS A 49 -10.59 -8.15 -11.01
CA HIS A 49 -10.07 -9.50 -11.00
C HIS A 49 -8.99 -9.76 -12.04
N ILE A 50 -8.96 -8.98 -13.10
CA ILE A 50 -7.95 -9.05 -14.15
C ILE A 50 -6.75 -8.20 -13.70
N PRO A 51 -5.51 -8.72 -13.70
CA PRO A 51 -4.37 -8.00 -13.16
C PRO A 51 -4.18 -6.59 -13.75
N VAL A 52 -4.17 -6.43 -15.07
CA VAL A 52 -4.05 -5.11 -15.72
C VAL A 52 -5.26 -4.19 -15.47
N GLY A 53 -6.34 -4.73 -14.92
CA GLY A 53 -7.57 -4.00 -14.67
C GLY A 53 -7.46 -2.84 -13.66
N TYR A 54 -6.33 -2.72 -12.93
CA TYR A 54 -6.06 -1.53 -12.13
C TYR A 54 -6.16 -0.24 -12.95
N LEU A 55 -5.86 -0.27 -14.25
CA LEU A 55 -6.01 0.86 -15.18
C LEU A 55 -7.47 1.35 -15.32
N TYR A 56 -8.44 0.47 -15.08
CA TYR A 56 -9.89 0.76 -15.14
C TYR A 56 -10.52 0.96 -13.77
N CYS A 57 -9.77 0.67 -12.71
CA CYS A 57 -10.21 0.80 -11.33
C CYS A 57 -9.74 2.10 -10.70
N ILE A 58 -8.50 2.53 -10.99
CA ILE A 58 -7.94 3.81 -10.53
C ILE A 58 -8.55 4.94 -11.38
N GLY A 59 -9.01 6.01 -10.70
CA GLY A 59 -9.72 7.10 -11.34
C GLY A 59 -11.17 6.77 -11.72
N ASN A 60 -11.70 5.65 -11.22
CA ASN A 60 -13.09 5.25 -11.41
C ASN A 60 -13.88 5.41 -10.10
N PRO A 61 -14.88 6.28 -10.02
CA PRO A 61 -15.63 6.53 -8.78
C PRO A 61 -16.39 5.30 -8.24
N ARG A 62 -16.50 4.22 -9.04
CA ARG A 62 -17.05 2.93 -8.59
C ARG A 62 -16.11 2.21 -7.62
N THR A 63 -14.79 2.41 -7.74
CA THR A 63 -13.75 1.64 -7.04
C THR A 63 -12.71 2.50 -6.35
N ASP A 64 -12.73 3.81 -6.59
CA ASP A 64 -11.75 4.79 -6.12
C ASP A 64 -12.45 5.93 -5.37
N TRP A 65 -11.85 6.41 -4.28
CA TRP A 65 -12.29 7.60 -3.55
C TRP A 65 -12.08 8.89 -4.32
N MET A 66 -11.29 8.89 -5.38
CA MET A 66 -10.98 10.03 -6.23
C MET A 66 -10.28 11.20 -5.51
N TYR A 67 -9.48 10.90 -4.49
CA TYR A 67 -8.75 11.93 -3.75
C TYR A 67 -7.66 12.61 -4.58
N HIS A 68 -7.35 13.85 -4.17
CA HIS A 68 -6.23 14.63 -4.68
C HIS A 68 -5.46 15.22 -3.50
N THR A 69 -4.19 15.50 -3.71
CA THR A 69 -3.40 16.25 -2.74
C THR A 69 -3.71 17.74 -2.83
N GLU A 70 -3.38 18.50 -1.79
CA GLU A 70 -3.18 19.94 -1.93
C GLU A 70 -1.97 20.20 -2.85
N PRO A 71 -1.82 21.43 -3.41
CA PRO A 71 -0.60 21.79 -4.15
C PRO A 71 0.65 21.56 -3.30
N ASP A 72 1.64 20.84 -3.84
CA ASP A 72 2.86 20.47 -3.12
C ASP A 72 4.06 21.25 -3.65
N ALA A 73 4.71 22.02 -2.79
CA ALA A 73 5.84 22.88 -3.16
C ALA A 73 7.04 22.06 -3.70
N GLY A 74 7.30 20.87 -3.14
CA GLY A 74 8.36 19.99 -3.62
C GLY A 74 8.07 19.38 -4.99
N LEU A 75 6.80 19.41 -5.41
CA LEU A 75 6.36 19.00 -6.75
C LEU A 75 6.05 20.20 -7.66
N ASN A 76 6.70 21.34 -7.44
CA ASN A 76 6.50 22.56 -8.21
C ASN A 76 5.03 23.04 -8.22
N ASN A 77 4.36 22.94 -7.05
CA ASN A 77 2.95 23.25 -6.81
C ASN A 77 1.95 22.40 -7.62
N ARG A 78 2.35 21.23 -8.08
CA ARG A 78 1.42 20.29 -8.73
C ARG A 78 0.49 19.64 -7.71
N VAL A 79 -0.75 19.44 -8.12
CA VAL A 79 -1.74 18.60 -7.45
C VAL A 79 -1.62 17.18 -8.00
N GLN A 80 -1.57 16.18 -7.11
CA GLN A 80 -1.51 14.78 -7.51
C GLN A 80 -2.86 14.08 -7.31
N ARG A 81 -3.22 13.18 -8.23
CA ARG A 81 -4.25 12.18 -7.92
C ARG A 81 -3.73 11.28 -6.80
N TYR A 82 -4.60 10.98 -5.83
CA TYR A 82 -4.25 10.18 -4.65
C TYR A 82 -5.23 9.00 -4.47
N PRO A 83 -5.28 8.05 -5.42
CA PRO A 83 -6.28 6.99 -5.45
C PRO A 83 -6.24 6.10 -4.21
N ARG A 84 -7.41 5.85 -3.64
CA ARG A 84 -7.65 4.90 -2.55
C ARG A 84 -8.84 4.02 -2.89
N GLY A 85 -8.72 2.71 -2.64
CA GLY A 85 -9.81 1.77 -2.94
C GLY A 85 -11.08 2.06 -2.14
N ARG A 86 -12.20 2.26 -2.84
CA ARG A 86 -13.56 2.37 -2.29
C ARG A 86 -14.40 1.18 -2.74
N VAL A 87 -14.03 0.01 -2.24
CA VAL A 87 -14.61 -1.27 -2.63
C VAL A 87 -14.15 -2.36 -1.66
N LEU A 88 -14.87 -3.46 -1.50
CA LEU A 88 -14.40 -4.62 -0.74
C LEU A 88 -13.01 -5.07 -1.22
N GLY A 89 -12.11 -5.28 -0.27
CA GLY A 89 -10.69 -5.48 -0.50
C GLY A 89 -9.86 -4.19 -0.50
N GLY A 90 -10.51 -3.02 -0.52
CA GLY A 90 -9.85 -1.71 -0.48
C GLY A 90 -8.77 -1.57 -1.56
N CYS A 91 -7.61 -1.05 -1.18
CA CYS A 91 -6.48 -0.88 -2.12
C CYS A 91 -5.97 -2.20 -2.69
N SER A 92 -6.10 -3.36 -2.02
CA SER A 92 -5.69 -4.65 -2.59
C SER A 92 -6.53 -5.05 -3.82
N SER A 93 -7.72 -4.46 -4.00
CA SER A 93 -8.57 -4.66 -5.18
C SER A 93 -8.16 -3.81 -6.38
N ILE A 94 -7.36 -2.74 -6.20
CA ILE A 94 -6.99 -1.80 -7.26
C ILE A 94 -5.48 -1.55 -7.39
N ASN A 95 -4.64 -2.11 -6.52
CA ASN A 95 -3.19 -1.91 -6.50
C ASN A 95 -2.45 -2.67 -7.63
N GLY A 96 -1.13 -2.48 -7.70
CA GLY A 96 -0.24 -3.16 -8.65
C GLY A 96 0.11 -4.61 -8.30
N MET A 97 -0.37 -5.17 -7.20
CA MET A 97 -0.18 -6.56 -6.75
C MET A 97 1.26 -6.97 -6.39
N ILE A 98 2.23 -6.08 -6.44
CA ILE A 98 3.62 -6.39 -6.06
C ILE A 98 3.66 -6.81 -4.60
N TYR A 99 4.32 -7.96 -4.32
CA TYR A 99 4.48 -8.49 -2.98
C TYR A 99 5.84 -8.11 -2.42
N MET A 100 5.83 -7.24 -1.41
CA MET A 100 7.05 -6.79 -0.72
C MET A 100 6.79 -6.74 0.78
N ARG A 101 7.74 -7.27 1.56
CA ARG A 101 7.70 -7.20 3.03
C ARG A 101 8.47 -6.00 3.59
N GLY A 102 9.37 -5.40 2.80
CA GLY A 102 10.36 -4.44 3.27
C GLY A 102 11.64 -5.13 3.79
N GLN A 103 12.39 -4.42 4.62
CA GLN A 103 13.65 -4.93 5.20
C GLN A 103 13.46 -5.28 6.68
N ALA A 104 14.23 -6.25 7.19
CA ALA A 104 14.20 -6.67 8.59
C ALA A 104 14.38 -5.49 9.56
N ARG A 105 15.28 -4.57 9.22
CA ARG A 105 15.56 -3.37 10.00
C ARG A 105 14.37 -2.42 10.17
N ASP A 106 13.38 -2.46 9.25
CA ASP A 106 12.17 -1.63 9.37
C ASP A 106 11.39 -2.04 10.63
N TYR A 107 11.23 -3.33 10.85
CA TYR A 107 10.54 -3.93 11.99
C TYR A 107 11.34 -3.82 13.27
N ASP A 108 12.65 -4.04 13.22
CA ASP A 108 13.55 -3.84 14.37
C ASP A 108 13.56 -2.36 14.81
N ALA A 109 13.40 -1.41 13.88
CA ALA A 109 13.19 -0.01 14.20
C ALA A 109 11.82 0.23 14.87
N TRP A 110 10.76 -0.43 14.40
CA TRP A 110 9.44 -0.35 15.03
C TRP A 110 9.47 -0.89 16.47
N ALA A 111 10.16 -2.03 16.70
CA ALA A 111 10.35 -2.56 18.05
C ALA A 111 11.02 -1.54 18.99
N LYS A 112 12.05 -0.86 18.51
CA LYS A 112 12.74 0.22 19.28
C LYS A 112 11.83 1.43 19.53
N ILE A 113 11.08 1.87 18.51
CA ILE A 113 10.18 3.03 18.61
C ILE A 113 9.04 2.75 19.61
N THR A 114 8.49 1.55 19.58
CA THR A 114 7.37 1.17 20.45
C THR A 114 7.81 0.68 21.83
N GLY A 115 9.08 0.27 21.97
CA GLY A 115 9.57 -0.41 23.18
C GLY A 115 9.01 -1.82 23.33
N ASP A 116 8.49 -2.42 22.28
CA ASP A 116 7.83 -3.72 22.26
C ASP A 116 8.48 -4.64 21.20
N ASP A 117 9.16 -5.69 21.68
CA ASP A 117 9.88 -6.63 20.81
C ASP A 117 8.96 -7.46 19.90
N SER A 118 7.66 -7.50 20.18
CA SER A 118 6.69 -8.17 19.30
C SER A 118 6.69 -7.59 17.87
N TRP A 119 7.18 -6.38 17.68
CA TRP A 119 7.36 -5.73 16.37
C TRP A 119 8.68 -6.05 15.68
N SER A 120 9.66 -6.73 16.35
CA SER A 120 10.93 -7.11 15.71
C SER A 120 10.72 -7.99 14.49
N TRP A 121 11.71 -8.01 13.59
CA TRP A 121 11.64 -8.83 12.37
C TRP A 121 11.34 -10.30 12.66
N GLN A 122 11.98 -10.87 13.68
CA GLN A 122 11.78 -12.27 14.04
C GLN A 122 10.30 -12.57 14.35
N ASN A 123 9.61 -11.69 15.06
CA ASN A 123 8.21 -11.83 15.42
C ASN A 123 7.28 -11.47 14.23
N ALA A 124 7.61 -10.42 13.49
CA ALA A 124 6.87 -10.03 12.28
C ALA A 124 6.91 -11.12 11.19
N LEU A 125 8.05 -11.83 11.06
CA LEU A 125 8.19 -12.93 10.10
C LEU A 125 7.20 -14.06 10.37
N ALA A 126 6.92 -14.38 11.63
CA ALA A 126 5.92 -15.37 12.00
C ALA A 126 4.51 -14.96 11.51
N ASP A 127 4.14 -13.69 11.68
CA ASP A 127 2.86 -13.16 11.21
C ASP A 127 2.75 -13.15 9.68
N PHE A 128 3.83 -12.80 8.96
CA PHE A 128 3.87 -12.93 7.50
C PHE A 128 3.62 -14.36 7.04
N LYS A 129 4.30 -15.32 7.64
CA LYS A 129 4.18 -16.74 7.29
C LYS A 129 2.80 -17.32 7.62
N ALA A 130 2.12 -16.80 8.65
CA ALA A 130 0.84 -17.32 9.11
C ALA A 130 -0.28 -17.24 8.03
N HIS A 131 -0.29 -16.19 7.21
CA HIS A 131 -1.30 -16.02 6.18
C HIS A 131 -0.79 -16.30 4.76
N GLU A 132 0.52 -16.48 4.56
CA GLU A 132 1.13 -16.62 3.24
C GLU A 132 0.94 -18.03 2.65
N ASN A 133 0.78 -18.08 1.33
CA ASN A 133 0.86 -19.27 0.50
C ASN A 133 1.78 -18.97 -0.70
N HIS A 134 3.06 -19.20 -0.50
CA HIS A 134 4.09 -18.89 -1.49
C HIS A 134 4.28 -20.01 -2.50
N TYR A 135 4.27 -19.70 -3.81
CA TYR A 135 4.29 -20.68 -4.89
C TYR A 135 5.50 -21.63 -4.85
N ARG A 136 6.64 -21.19 -4.34
CA ARG A 136 7.87 -22.00 -4.23
C ARG A 136 7.76 -23.13 -3.19
N LEU A 137 6.77 -23.04 -2.29
CA LEU A 137 6.50 -24.05 -1.27
C LEU A 137 5.28 -24.91 -1.61
N ASP A 138 4.60 -24.64 -2.72
CA ASP A 138 3.49 -25.45 -3.20
C ASP A 138 4.03 -26.68 -3.95
N GLN A 139 4.03 -27.82 -3.28
CA GLN A 139 4.51 -29.09 -3.84
C GLN A 139 3.79 -29.53 -5.13
N SER A 140 2.60 -28.99 -5.40
CA SER A 140 1.86 -29.25 -6.64
C SER A 140 2.37 -28.44 -7.83
N ALA A 141 3.15 -27.38 -7.61
CA ALA A 141 3.55 -26.44 -8.65
C ALA A 141 4.94 -26.71 -9.26
N ASP A 142 5.86 -27.36 -8.54
CA ASP A 142 7.20 -27.65 -9.05
C ASP A 142 7.81 -28.90 -8.41
N PRO A 143 7.71 -30.06 -9.07
CA PRO A 143 8.32 -31.30 -8.59
C PRO A 143 9.85 -31.31 -8.64
N ILE A 144 10.50 -30.32 -9.27
CA ILE A 144 11.95 -30.25 -9.46
C ILE A 144 12.62 -29.48 -8.32
N THR A 145 11.94 -28.51 -7.71
CA THR A 145 12.49 -27.68 -6.63
C THR A 145 12.31 -28.26 -5.23
N GLY A 146 12.06 -29.56 -5.13
CA GLY A 146 11.85 -30.26 -3.86
C GLY A 146 12.60 -29.63 -2.69
N ASN A 147 11.85 -29.27 -1.66
CA ASN A 147 12.27 -28.84 -0.31
C ASN A 147 13.50 -27.93 -0.26
N ASN A 148 13.39 -26.71 -0.79
CA ASN A 148 14.45 -25.72 -0.60
C ASN A 148 14.28 -25.07 0.78
N SER A 149 15.01 -25.56 1.77
CA SER A 149 14.95 -25.11 3.18
C SER A 149 15.09 -23.59 3.32
N ARG A 150 15.89 -22.94 2.50
CA ARG A 150 16.07 -21.48 2.46
C ARG A 150 14.73 -20.73 2.30
N PHE A 151 13.86 -21.20 1.40
CA PHE A 151 12.54 -20.57 1.21
C PHE A 151 11.55 -20.91 2.32
N SER A 152 11.57 -22.13 2.87
CA SER A 152 10.69 -22.51 3.98
C SER A 152 11.00 -21.78 5.28
N ASP A 153 12.24 -21.34 5.49
CA ASP A 153 12.60 -20.52 6.65
C ASP A 153 11.98 -19.13 6.55
N MET A 154 11.90 -18.56 5.36
CA MET A 154 11.42 -17.21 5.14
C MET A 154 9.95 -17.13 4.72
N HIS A 155 9.40 -18.15 4.06
CA HIS A 155 8.05 -18.12 3.49
C HIS A 155 7.10 -19.10 4.15
N GLY A 156 5.78 -18.77 4.05
CA GLY A 156 4.68 -19.60 4.51
C GLY A 156 4.03 -20.41 3.38
N SER A 157 3.39 -21.51 3.76
CA SER A 157 2.58 -22.35 2.88
C SER A 157 1.20 -22.61 3.46
N GLY A 158 0.19 -22.78 2.62
CA GLY A 158 -1.16 -23.13 3.05
C GLY A 158 -2.01 -21.99 3.61
N GLY A 159 -1.47 -20.77 3.72
CA GLY A 159 -2.24 -19.59 4.09
C GLY A 159 -3.17 -19.11 2.98
N GLU A 160 -3.99 -18.11 3.28
CA GLU A 160 -4.99 -17.59 2.35
C GLU A 160 -4.41 -16.61 1.33
N TRP A 161 -3.27 -15.96 1.65
CA TRP A 161 -2.64 -14.92 0.85
C TRP A 161 -1.67 -15.52 -0.18
N ARG A 162 -2.17 -15.73 -1.39
CA ARG A 162 -1.36 -16.34 -2.47
C ARG A 162 -0.33 -15.36 -3.03
N VAL A 163 0.90 -15.85 -3.17
CA VAL A 163 2.03 -15.19 -3.81
C VAL A 163 2.52 -16.05 -4.97
N GLU A 164 2.65 -15.48 -6.16
CA GLU A 164 3.12 -16.17 -7.39
C GLU A 164 4.17 -15.34 -8.11
N LYS A 165 4.97 -16.00 -8.95
CA LYS A 165 5.85 -15.29 -9.89
C LYS A 165 5.05 -14.62 -11.01
N GLN A 166 5.63 -13.61 -11.65
CA GLN A 166 5.08 -12.98 -12.85
C GLN A 166 4.87 -14.02 -13.97
N ARG A 167 3.80 -13.85 -14.75
CA ARG A 167 3.44 -14.76 -15.85
C ARG A 167 3.85 -14.23 -17.23
N LEU A 168 4.87 -13.41 -17.30
CA LEU A 168 5.52 -12.90 -18.49
C LEU A 168 6.93 -12.41 -18.16
N SER A 169 7.77 -12.30 -19.19
CA SER A 169 9.07 -11.64 -19.17
C SER A 169 9.23 -10.77 -20.43
N TRP A 170 10.23 -9.91 -20.43
CA TRP A 170 10.56 -9.02 -21.53
C TRP A 170 12.07 -8.98 -21.71
N ASP A 171 12.56 -9.22 -22.93
CA ASP A 171 13.99 -9.21 -23.23
C ASP A 171 14.68 -7.92 -22.76
N VAL A 172 14.01 -6.78 -22.92
CA VAL A 172 14.54 -5.48 -22.48
C VAL A 172 14.64 -5.36 -20.96
N LEU A 173 13.76 -6.04 -20.19
CA LEU A 173 13.85 -6.09 -18.72
C LEU A 173 14.92 -7.07 -18.26
N ASP A 174 15.09 -8.20 -18.95
CA ASP A 174 16.18 -9.14 -18.68
C ASP A 174 17.54 -8.47 -18.93
N SER A 175 17.65 -7.71 -20.02
CA SER A 175 18.84 -6.89 -20.30
C SER A 175 19.07 -5.76 -19.29
N PHE A 176 17.98 -5.17 -18.74
CA PHE A 176 18.12 -4.21 -17.65
C PHE A 176 18.66 -4.88 -16.38
N ALA A 177 18.24 -6.11 -16.08
CA ALA A 177 18.78 -6.86 -14.95
C ALA A 177 20.29 -7.18 -15.15
N ASP A 178 20.70 -7.54 -16.38
CA ASP A 178 22.12 -7.71 -16.72
C ASP A 178 22.89 -6.39 -16.57
N ALA A 179 22.32 -5.28 -17.01
CA ALA A 179 22.93 -3.95 -16.86
C ALA A 179 23.03 -3.51 -15.41
N ALA A 180 22.03 -3.82 -14.60
CA ALA A 180 22.08 -3.55 -13.15
C ALA A 180 23.22 -4.34 -12.47
N GLU A 181 23.40 -5.61 -12.85
CA GLU A 181 24.52 -6.42 -12.38
C GLU A 181 25.89 -5.84 -12.83
N GLN A 182 26.00 -5.41 -14.08
CA GLN A 182 27.18 -4.70 -14.59
C GLN A 182 27.46 -3.38 -13.86
N ALA A 183 26.40 -2.73 -13.35
CA ALA A 183 26.50 -1.53 -12.53
C ALA A 183 26.80 -1.80 -11.04
N GLY A 184 26.87 -3.08 -10.63
CA GLY A 184 27.19 -3.54 -9.27
C GLY A 184 25.98 -3.85 -8.39
N ILE A 185 24.80 -4.10 -8.97
CA ILE A 185 23.59 -4.53 -8.26
C ILE A 185 23.40 -6.04 -8.52
N GLU A 186 23.56 -6.85 -7.49
CA GLU A 186 23.50 -8.32 -7.59
C GLU A 186 22.11 -8.79 -8.06
N LYS A 187 22.07 -9.80 -8.93
CA LYS A 187 20.82 -10.49 -9.27
C LYS A 187 20.36 -11.37 -8.12
N ILE A 188 19.10 -11.23 -7.75
CA ILE A 188 18.47 -12.04 -6.72
C ILE A 188 17.15 -12.62 -7.21
N ASP A 189 16.71 -13.68 -6.55
CA ASP A 189 15.46 -14.37 -6.85
C ASP A 189 14.36 -14.16 -5.78
N ASP A 190 14.70 -13.46 -4.69
CA ASP A 190 13.80 -13.20 -3.58
C ASP A 190 14.12 -11.88 -2.88
N PHE A 191 13.17 -10.95 -2.91
CA PHE A 191 13.25 -9.66 -2.21
C PHE A 191 12.73 -9.70 -0.76
N ASN A 192 12.19 -10.84 -0.30
CA ASN A 192 11.38 -10.92 0.91
C ASN A 192 12.03 -11.72 2.05
N ALA A 193 13.35 -11.95 1.95
CA ALA A 193 14.13 -12.70 2.93
C ALA A 193 14.79 -11.82 4.02
N GLY A 194 14.25 -10.60 4.26
CA GLY A 194 14.77 -9.68 5.29
C GLY A 194 15.75 -8.62 4.78
N ASP A 195 16.40 -8.84 3.66
CA ASP A 195 17.12 -7.83 2.87
C ASP A 195 16.64 -7.91 1.42
N ASN A 196 16.38 -6.75 0.83
CA ASN A 196 15.88 -6.66 -0.54
C ASN A 196 16.91 -6.11 -1.53
N ALA A 197 18.16 -5.89 -1.12
CA ALA A 197 19.21 -5.37 -2.01
C ALA A 197 19.47 -6.34 -3.17
N GLY A 198 19.32 -5.85 -4.41
CA GLY A 198 19.52 -6.66 -5.62
C GLY A 198 18.56 -6.30 -6.74
N VAL A 199 18.61 -7.01 -7.86
CA VAL A 199 17.73 -6.87 -9.03
C VAL A 199 17.08 -8.21 -9.38
N GLY A 200 15.77 -8.18 -9.67
CA GLY A 200 14.99 -9.37 -10.03
C GLY A 200 13.55 -9.05 -10.38
N TYR A 201 12.81 -10.06 -10.82
CA TYR A 201 11.37 -9.93 -11.03
C TYR A 201 10.62 -9.97 -9.70
N PHE A 202 9.68 -9.04 -9.54
CA PHE A 202 8.81 -9.04 -8.35
C PHE A 202 7.89 -10.26 -8.32
N ASP A 203 7.71 -10.84 -7.14
CA ASP A 203 6.58 -11.70 -6.86
C ASP A 203 5.29 -10.88 -6.75
N VAL A 204 4.15 -11.52 -7.03
CA VAL A 204 2.86 -10.83 -7.14
C VAL A 204 1.74 -11.56 -6.40
N ASN A 205 0.78 -10.78 -5.90
CA ASN A 205 -0.44 -11.31 -5.30
C ASN A 205 -1.45 -11.70 -6.38
N GLN A 206 -1.17 -12.83 -6.99
CA GLN A 206 -2.01 -13.47 -8.02
C GLN A 206 -2.21 -14.95 -7.70
N ARG A 207 -3.25 -15.52 -8.28
CA ARG A 207 -3.49 -16.96 -8.31
C ARG A 207 -3.90 -17.35 -9.73
N SER A 208 -3.03 -18.09 -10.42
CA SER A 208 -3.24 -18.55 -11.79
C SER A 208 -3.64 -17.42 -12.75
N GLY A 209 -2.93 -16.28 -12.68
CA GLY A 209 -3.16 -15.10 -13.53
C GLY A 209 -4.38 -14.24 -13.17
N TRP A 210 -5.02 -14.48 -12.03
CA TRP A 210 -6.04 -13.61 -11.46
C TRP A 210 -5.49 -12.81 -10.27
N ARG A 211 -5.89 -11.54 -10.14
CA ARG A 211 -5.64 -10.78 -8.92
C ARG A 211 -6.15 -11.54 -7.70
N TRP A 212 -5.34 -11.59 -6.64
CA TRP A 212 -5.69 -12.19 -5.37
C TRP A 212 -5.78 -11.11 -4.29
N SER A 213 -6.94 -10.44 -4.21
CA SER A 213 -7.21 -9.37 -3.25
C SER A 213 -7.51 -9.93 -1.86
N SER A 214 -7.45 -9.08 -0.83
CA SER A 214 -7.81 -9.45 0.55
C SER A 214 -9.28 -9.88 0.67
N SER A 215 -10.19 -9.35 -0.16
CA SER A 215 -11.56 -9.86 -0.25
C SER A 215 -11.60 -11.32 -0.72
N LYS A 216 -10.78 -11.70 -1.72
CA LYS A 216 -10.69 -13.09 -2.17
C LYS A 216 -10.01 -14.00 -1.17
N ALA A 217 -8.93 -13.54 -0.59
CA ALA A 217 -8.12 -14.33 0.33
C ALA A 217 -8.85 -14.60 1.64
N PHE A 218 -9.32 -13.56 2.30
CA PHE A 218 -9.81 -13.65 3.66
C PHE A 218 -11.33 -13.60 3.78
N LEU A 219 -11.99 -12.72 3.02
CA LEU A 219 -13.42 -12.49 3.23
C LEU A 219 -14.30 -13.54 2.57
N ARG A 220 -13.96 -14.01 1.35
CA ARG A 220 -14.75 -15.05 0.66
C ARG A 220 -14.88 -16.35 1.47
N PRO A 221 -13.81 -16.90 2.07
CA PRO A 221 -13.92 -18.10 2.90
C PRO A 221 -14.80 -17.90 4.14
N ALA A 222 -14.87 -16.68 4.68
CA ALA A 222 -15.61 -16.37 5.90
C ALA A 222 -17.08 -15.95 5.66
N ARG A 223 -17.50 -15.62 4.43
CA ARG A 223 -18.84 -15.07 4.11
C ARG A 223 -20.02 -15.95 4.56
N GLY A 224 -19.81 -17.25 4.66
CA GLY A 224 -20.86 -18.17 5.10
C GLY A 224 -21.00 -18.30 6.62
N ARG A 225 -20.19 -17.63 7.41
CA ARG A 225 -20.25 -17.70 8.87
C ARG A 225 -21.46 -16.92 9.41
N PRO A 226 -22.32 -17.51 10.22
CA PRO A 226 -23.54 -16.87 10.71
C PRO A 226 -23.29 -15.67 11.64
N ASN A 227 -22.11 -15.62 12.25
CA ASN A 227 -21.68 -14.57 13.16
C ASN A 227 -20.91 -13.42 12.48
N LEU A 228 -20.70 -13.45 11.14
CA LEU A 228 -20.10 -12.40 10.36
C LEU A 228 -21.15 -11.67 9.53
N THR A 229 -21.32 -10.39 9.77
CA THR A 229 -22.17 -9.49 8.97
C THR A 229 -21.28 -8.55 8.16
N ILE A 230 -21.56 -8.40 6.86
CA ILE A 230 -20.83 -7.50 5.97
C ILE A 230 -21.80 -6.48 5.40
N TRP A 231 -21.58 -5.20 5.65
CA TRP A 231 -22.32 -4.10 5.04
C TRP A 231 -21.44 -3.33 4.07
N THR A 232 -21.86 -3.28 2.82
CA THR A 232 -21.30 -2.42 1.79
C THR A 232 -22.18 -1.18 1.60
N GLU A 233 -21.62 -0.15 0.94
CA GLU A 233 -22.28 1.16 0.78
C GLU A 233 -22.69 1.74 2.14
N ALA A 234 -21.81 1.51 3.15
CA ALA A 234 -21.99 1.86 4.54
C ALA A 234 -20.79 2.73 4.98
N GLN A 235 -20.95 4.05 4.85
CA GLN A 235 -19.88 5.00 5.16
C GLN A 235 -19.98 5.48 6.61
N ALA A 236 -18.93 5.26 7.40
CA ALA A 236 -18.81 5.78 8.76
C ALA A 236 -18.89 7.32 8.76
N GLN A 237 -19.65 7.87 9.70
CA GLN A 237 -19.81 9.31 9.88
C GLN A 237 -19.01 9.77 11.10
N LYS A 238 -19.28 9.19 12.27
CA LYS A 238 -18.76 9.62 13.56
C LYS A 238 -18.81 8.47 14.57
N LEU A 239 -17.79 8.35 15.41
CA LEU A 239 -17.78 7.43 16.55
C LEU A 239 -18.70 7.92 17.66
N SER A 240 -19.23 7.00 18.46
CA SER A 240 -20.10 7.27 19.61
C SER A 240 -19.33 7.05 20.91
N TRP A 241 -19.58 7.90 21.88
CA TRP A 241 -18.85 7.95 23.13
C TRP A 241 -19.73 7.75 24.36
N SER A 242 -19.17 7.12 25.40
CA SER A 242 -19.65 7.15 26.78
C SER A 242 -18.48 7.43 27.70
N THR A 243 -18.76 7.66 28.98
CA THR A 243 -17.72 7.73 30.02
C THR A 243 -17.60 6.37 30.69
N ALA A 244 -16.37 5.83 30.73
CA ALA A 244 -16.07 4.60 31.45
C ALA A 244 -16.00 4.85 32.98
N ASP A 245 -16.03 3.77 33.78
CA ASP A 245 -16.01 3.85 35.25
C ASP A 245 -14.82 4.61 35.84
N ASN A 246 -13.69 4.62 35.12
CA ASN A 246 -12.48 5.37 35.47
C ASN A 246 -12.46 6.83 34.97
N GLY A 247 -13.58 7.32 34.42
CA GLY A 247 -13.71 8.67 33.89
C GLY A 247 -13.14 8.89 32.48
N GLN A 248 -12.54 7.88 31.86
CA GLN A 248 -12.01 7.99 30.50
C GLN A 248 -13.12 7.89 29.43
N PRO A 249 -12.95 8.53 28.26
CA PRO A 249 -13.82 8.30 27.12
C PRO A 249 -13.78 6.82 26.69
N ARG A 250 -14.95 6.25 26.42
CA ARG A 250 -15.10 4.91 25.86
C ARG A 250 -15.83 4.98 24.54
N CYS A 251 -15.26 4.42 23.49
CA CYS A 251 -15.93 4.23 22.21
C CYS A 251 -16.95 3.11 22.34
N THR A 252 -18.23 3.40 22.07
CA THR A 252 -19.34 2.45 22.20
C THR A 252 -19.93 2.03 20.87
N GLY A 253 -19.48 2.62 19.75
CA GLY A 253 -20.00 2.35 18.44
C GLY A 253 -19.80 3.51 17.48
N LEU A 254 -20.68 3.66 16.50
CA LEU A 254 -20.65 4.73 15.52
C LEU A 254 -22.03 5.03 14.91
N SER A 255 -22.16 6.21 14.32
CA SER A 255 -23.16 6.50 13.30
C SER A 255 -22.55 6.29 11.91
N LEU A 256 -23.34 5.79 10.98
CA LEU A 256 -22.96 5.59 9.59
C LEU A 256 -24.09 5.96 8.63
N SER A 257 -23.74 6.29 7.39
CA SER A 257 -24.71 6.48 6.30
C SER A 257 -24.83 5.19 5.49
N ARG A 258 -26.05 4.67 5.32
CA ARG A 258 -26.34 3.51 4.50
C ARG A 258 -27.69 3.71 3.80
N ALA A 259 -27.73 3.55 2.47
CA ALA A 259 -28.91 3.78 1.65
C ALA A 259 -29.60 5.15 1.92
N GLY A 260 -28.80 6.20 2.15
CA GLY A 260 -29.28 7.56 2.42
C GLY A 260 -29.87 7.78 3.83
N GLN A 261 -29.77 6.80 4.71
CA GLN A 261 -30.23 6.89 6.10
C GLN A 261 -29.06 6.82 7.06
N THR A 262 -29.17 7.49 8.20
CA THR A 262 -28.25 7.31 9.33
C THR A 262 -28.65 6.08 10.13
N VAL A 263 -27.69 5.19 10.34
CA VAL A 263 -27.82 3.97 11.15
C VAL A 263 -26.87 4.07 12.33
N LEU A 264 -27.33 3.70 13.52
CA LEU A 264 -26.52 3.61 14.74
C LEU A 264 -26.07 2.15 14.95
N VAL A 265 -24.80 1.96 15.21
CA VAL A 265 -24.20 0.65 15.51
C VAL A 265 -23.49 0.71 16.85
N THR A 266 -23.77 -0.26 17.71
CA THR A 266 -23.14 -0.42 19.03
C THR A 266 -22.13 -1.58 18.99
N ALA A 267 -20.94 -1.38 19.57
CA ALA A 267 -19.94 -2.39 19.82
C ALA A 267 -19.88 -2.73 21.31
N ASN A 268 -20.12 -4.00 21.66
CA ASN A 268 -20.05 -4.45 23.06
C ASN A 268 -18.60 -4.51 23.57
N ARG A 269 -17.66 -4.86 22.69
CA ARG A 269 -16.24 -5.03 23.03
C ARG A 269 -15.40 -3.89 22.45
N GLU A 270 -15.30 -3.82 21.12
CA GLU A 270 -14.35 -2.89 20.50
C GLU A 270 -14.80 -2.42 19.11
N VAL A 271 -14.51 -1.17 18.79
CA VAL A 271 -14.53 -0.61 17.44
C VAL A 271 -13.08 -0.63 16.91
N ILE A 272 -12.89 -1.14 15.69
CA ILE A 272 -11.59 -1.27 15.05
C ILE A 272 -11.60 -0.46 13.75
N LEU A 273 -10.83 0.64 13.70
CA LEU A 273 -10.65 1.40 12.48
C LEU A 273 -9.64 0.68 11.58
N SER A 274 -10.06 0.39 10.34
CA SER A 274 -9.23 -0.22 9.28
C SER A 274 -9.48 0.50 7.94
N ALA A 275 -9.72 1.81 8.01
CA ALA A 275 -10.11 2.63 6.87
C ALA A 275 -8.91 3.19 6.07
N GLY A 276 -7.68 2.84 6.47
CA GLY A 276 -6.43 3.23 5.81
C GLY A 276 -5.92 4.61 6.20
N ALA A 277 -4.69 4.92 5.76
CA ALA A 277 -3.93 6.10 6.20
C ALA A 277 -4.58 7.46 5.88
N ILE A 278 -5.65 7.50 5.10
CA ILE A 278 -6.39 8.74 4.77
C ILE A 278 -7.70 8.82 5.54
N ASN A 279 -8.47 7.74 5.58
CA ASN A 279 -9.80 7.79 6.20
C ASN A 279 -9.80 7.47 7.69
N SER A 280 -8.85 6.69 8.22
CA SER A 280 -8.75 6.44 9.66
C SER A 280 -8.49 7.73 10.44
N PRO A 281 -7.50 8.59 10.07
CA PRO A 281 -7.36 9.88 10.73
C PRO A 281 -8.57 10.79 10.52
N GLN A 282 -9.20 10.79 9.33
CA GLN A 282 -10.43 11.57 9.08
C GLN A 282 -11.55 11.20 10.05
N ILE A 283 -11.82 9.90 10.24
CA ILE A 283 -12.87 9.43 11.14
C ILE A 283 -12.55 9.81 12.60
N LEU A 284 -11.29 9.69 13.03
CA LEU A 284 -10.87 10.09 14.37
C LEU A 284 -11.07 11.60 14.59
N GLN A 285 -10.63 12.44 13.66
CA GLN A 285 -10.79 13.90 13.74
C GLN A 285 -12.27 14.30 13.77
N LEU A 286 -13.12 13.75 12.88
CA LEU A 286 -14.56 13.98 12.88
C LEU A 286 -15.24 13.54 14.18
N SER A 287 -14.61 12.63 14.92
CA SER A 287 -15.12 12.07 16.18
C SER A 287 -14.54 12.72 17.44
N GLY A 288 -13.75 13.79 17.29
CA GLY A 288 -13.21 14.55 18.41
C GLY A 288 -11.84 14.07 18.89
N ILE A 289 -11.15 13.18 18.17
CA ILE A 289 -9.77 12.76 18.46
C ILE A 289 -8.84 13.35 17.40
N GLY A 290 -8.01 14.32 17.76
CA GLY A 290 -7.12 14.98 16.83
C GLY A 290 -6.54 16.27 17.40
N PRO A 291 -5.77 17.05 16.61
CA PRO A 291 -5.23 18.33 17.04
C PRO A 291 -6.35 19.27 17.49
N ALA A 292 -6.31 19.71 18.76
CA ALA A 292 -7.42 20.42 19.40
C ALA A 292 -7.81 21.70 18.65
N ASP A 293 -6.84 22.45 18.11
CA ASP A 293 -7.11 23.69 17.38
C ASP A 293 -7.80 23.42 16.03
N LEU A 294 -7.40 22.35 15.33
CA LEU A 294 -8.08 21.91 14.11
C LEU A 294 -9.54 21.55 14.41
N LEU A 295 -9.79 20.75 15.45
CA LEU A 295 -11.14 20.31 15.81
C LEU A 295 -12.02 21.49 16.18
N ARG A 296 -11.53 22.41 17.02
CA ARG A 296 -12.28 23.63 17.42
C ARG A 296 -12.58 24.54 16.22
N SER A 297 -11.65 24.66 15.26
CA SER A 297 -11.87 25.46 14.04
C SER A 297 -13.04 24.97 13.18
N HIS A 298 -13.37 23.67 13.30
CA HIS A 298 -14.53 23.06 12.64
C HIS A 298 -15.75 22.86 13.56
N GLY A 299 -15.73 23.42 14.79
CA GLY A 299 -16.82 23.28 15.76
C GLY A 299 -16.98 21.87 16.32
N ILE A 300 -15.94 21.05 16.28
CA ILE A 300 -15.93 19.69 16.81
C ILE A 300 -15.46 19.71 18.26
N GLU A 301 -16.23 19.06 19.14
CA GLU A 301 -15.86 18.87 20.54
C GLU A 301 -14.58 18.01 20.66
N VAL A 302 -13.62 18.47 21.46
CA VAL A 302 -12.36 17.78 21.68
C VAL A 302 -12.53 16.71 22.76
N ILE A 303 -12.61 15.46 22.35
CA ILE A 303 -12.61 14.28 23.23
C ILE A 303 -11.18 13.98 23.69
N ARG A 304 -10.23 14.06 22.74
CA ARG A 304 -8.81 13.82 23.02
C ARG A 304 -7.96 14.67 22.07
N ASP A 305 -7.09 15.50 22.65
CA ASP A 305 -6.03 16.17 21.91
C ASP A 305 -4.91 15.18 21.60
N ALA A 306 -4.67 14.93 20.31
CA ALA A 306 -3.68 13.96 19.84
C ALA A 306 -3.22 14.31 18.42
N PRO A 307 -1.98 13.95 18.02
CA PRO A 307 -1.41 14.30 16.71
C PRO A 307 -1.95 13.43 15.55
N VAL A 308 -3.27 13.23 15.51
CA VAL A 308 -3.94 12.46 14.45
C VAL A 308 -3.86 13.20 13.12
N GLY A 309 -3.41 12.50 12.11
CA GLY A 309 -3.19 13.05 10.77
C GLY A 309 -1.76 13.54 10.52
N GLU A 310 -0.96 13.72 11.57
CA GLU A 310 0.45 14.07 11.47
C GLU A 310 1.31 12.88 10.99
N ASN A 311 2.58 13.15 10.64
CA ASN A 311 3.56 12.13 10.25
C ASN A 311 3.20 11.34 8.98
N LEU A 312 2.39 11.87 8.07
CA LEU A 312 2.15 11.24 6.77
C LEU A 312 3.48 11.01 6.06
N GLN A 313 3.73 9.78 5.65
CA GLN A 313 4.85 9.35 4.82
C GLN A 313 4.31 8.63 3.60
N ASP A 314 5.00 8.79 2.47
CA ASP A 314 4.65 8.11 1.23
C ASP A 314 5.89 7.98 0.35
N HIS A 315 5.94 6.97 -0.49
CA HIS A 315 6.97 6.82 -1.50
C HIS A 315 6.64 7.68 -2.72
N LEU A 316 7.52 8.64 -3.01
CA LEU A 316 7.46 9.43 -4.24
C LEU A 316 8.21 8.70 -5.35
N GLN A 317 7.54 8.40 -6.44
CA GLN A 317 8.10 7.73 -7.61
C GLN A 317 8.54 8.77 -8.66
N ILE A 318 9.84 8.85 -8.94
CA ILE A 318 10.43 9.67 -9.99
C ILE A 318 10.52 8.83 -11.26
N ARG A 319 9.97 9.29 -12.38
CA ARG A 319 9.78 8.51 -13.60
C ARG A 319 10.76 8.91 -14.70
N ALA A 320 11.96 8.33 -14.71
CA ALA A 320 12.89 8.46 -15.83
C ALA A 320 12.42 7.64 -17.03
N VAL A 321 12.41 8.22 -18.22
CA VAL A 321 11.92 7.58 -19.45
C VAL A 321 13.03 7.53 -20.49
N PHE A 322 13.22 6.34 -21.08
CA PHE A 322 14.22 6.11 -22.11
C PHE A 322 13.57 5.49 -23.35
N LYS A 323 13.78 6.10 -24.53
CA LYS A 323 13.52 5.43 -25.80
C LYS A 323 14.51 4.29 -25.97
N VAL A 324 14.07 3.21 -26.62
CA VAL A 324 14.89 2.04 -26.92
C VAL A 324 14.60 1.58 -28.34
N ASN A 325 15.55 0.91 -28.99
CA ASN A 325 15.40 0.42 -30.35
C ASN A 325 15.64 -1.10 -30.41
N GLY A 326 15.13 -1.77 -31.44
CA GLY A 326 15.43 -3.18 -31.69
C GLY A 326 14.81 -4.18 -30.70
N THR A 327 13.85 -3.74 -29.89
CA THR A 327 13.15 -4.60 -28.91
C THR A 327 11.66 -4.36 -28.91
N GLN A 328 10.90 -5.36 -28.48
CA GLN A 328 9.46 -5.24 -28.26
C GLN A 328 9.18 -4.63 -26.89
N THR A 329 8.31 -3.64 -26.87
CA THR A 329 7.75 -3.04 -25.64
C THR A 329 6.23 -3.09 -25.68
N LEU A 330 5.58 -2.81 -24.56
CA LEU A 330 4.12 -2.73 -24.54
C LEU A 330 3.61 -1.62 -25.47
N ASN A 331 4.35 -0.52 -25.63
CA ASN A 331 4.03 0.56 -26.56
C ASN A 331 3.83 0.03 -27.98
N THR A 332 4.80 -0.72 -28.50
CA THR A 332 4.73 -1.27 -29.87
C THR A 332 3.68 -2.37 -30.01
N LEU A 333 3.50 -3.18 -28.97
CA LEU A 333 2.55 -4.29 -29.01
C LEU A 333 1.09 -3.79 -28.90
N ALA A 334 0.80 -2.89 -27.95
CA ALA A 334 -0.56 -2.43 -27.69
C ALA A 334 -1.06 -1.39 -28.70
N ASN A 335 -0.19 -0.72 -29.45
CA ASN A 335 -0.57 0.28 -30.46
C ASN A 335 -1.02 -0.35 -31.79
N SER A 336 -0.85 -1.67 -31.98
CA SER A 336 -1.36 -2.38 -33.15
C SER A 336 -2.64 -3.16 -32.85
N LEU A 337 -3.59 -3.18 -33.80
CA LEU A 337 -4.83 -3.93 -33.64
C LEU A 337 -4.56 -5.45 -33.48
N PHE A 338 -3.62 -5.99 -34.25
CA PHE A 338 -3.19 -7.37 -34.16
C PHE A 338 -2.55 -7.68 -32.80
N GLY A 339 -1.72 -6.78 -32.29
CA GLY A 339 -1.11 -6.90 -30.97
C GLY A 339 -2.15 -6.93 -29.85
N ARG A 340 -3.16 -6.05 -29.90
CA ARG A 340 -4.28 -6.05 -28.93
C ARG A 340 -5.07 -7.38 -28.96
N LEU A 341 -5.34 -7.90 -30.15
CA LEU A 341 -6.01 -9.21 -30.30
C LEU A 341 -5.14 -10.34 -29.74
N LYS A 342 -3.84 -10.34 -30.00
CA LYS A 342 -2.88 -11.31 -29.44
C LYS A 342 -2.86 -11.26 -27.93
N ILE A 343 -2.74 -10.06 -27.33
CA ILE A 343 -2.77 -9.83 -25.87
C ILE A 343 -4.05 -10.41 -25.27
N GLY A 344 -5.21 -10.12 -25.86
CA GLY A 344 -6.50 -10.64 -25.39
C GLY A 344 -6.60 -12.15 -25.49
N ALA A 345 -6.20 -12.75 -26.62
CA ALA A 345 -6.23 -14.18 -26.84
C ALA A 345 -5.30 -14.93 -25.88
N GLU A 346 -4.08 -14.44 -25.68
CA GLU A 346 -3.12 -15.03 -24.75
C GLU A 346 -3.68 -15.07 -23.32
N TYR A 347 -4.28 -13.97 -22.85
CA TYR A 347 -4.87 -13.95 -21.53
C TYR A 347 -6.08 -14.86 -21.41
N LEU A 348 -6.95 -14.91 -22.40
CA LEU A 348 -8.13 -15.76 -22.37
C LEU A 348 -7.78 -17.25 -22.34
N LEU A 349 -6.74 -17.66 -23.08
CA LEU A 349 -6.32 -19.06 -23.20
C LEU A 349 -5.38 -19.49 -22.05
N ASN A 350 -4.39 -18.66 -21.71
CA ASN A 350 -3.27 -19.07 -20.86
C ASN A 350 -3.20 -18.31 -19.53
N ARG A 351 -3.99 -17.22 -19.36
CA ARG A 351 -3.90 -16.31 -18.19
C ARG A 351 -2.50 -15.71 -18.01
N SER A 352 -1.79 -15.47 -19.11
CA SER A 352 -0.43 -14.93 -19.18
C SER A 352 -0.38 -13.68 -20.08
N GLY A 353 0.82 -13.16 -20.30
CA GLY A 353 1.05 -12.00 -21.14
C GLY A 353 0.64 -10.67 -20.51
N PRO A 354 0.56 -9.58 -21.31
CA PRO A 354 0.38 -8.22 -20.79
C PRO A 354 -0.85 -7.99 -19.93
N MET A 355 -1.95 -8.72 -20.12
CA MET A 355 -3.13 -8.59 -19.24
C MET A 355 -2.93 -9.21 -17.86
N SER A 356 -1.93 -10.08 -17.67
CA SER A 356 -1.56 -10.66 -16.37
C SER A 356 -0.51 -9.83 -15.62
N MET A 357 0.00 -8.75 -16.20
CA MET A 357 1.11 -8.00 -15.62
C MET A 357 0.69 -7.08 -14.47
N SER A 358 1.59 -6.92 -13.51
CA SER A 358 1.61 -5.78 -12.59
C SER A 358 2.08 -4.53 -13.34
N PRO A 359 1.92 -3.32 -12.80
CA PRO A 359 2.45 -2.11 -13.44
C PRO A 359 3.96 -2.19 -13.72
N SER A 360 4.71 -2.81 -12.81
CA SER A 360 6.15 -3.03 -12.93
C SER A 360 6.45 -4.50 -12.71
N GLN A 361 7.26 -5.09 -13.59
CA GLN A 361 7.59 -6.51 -13.51
C GLN A 361 8.94 -6.74 -12.84
N LEU A 362 9.93 -5.89 -13.15
CA LEU A 362 11.29 -5.97 -12.64
C LEU A 362 11.52 -4.88 -11.60
N GLY A 363 12.18 -5.24 -10.50
CA GLY A 363 12.63 -4.34 -9.45
C GLY A 363 14.14 -4.36 -9.29
N ALA A 364 14.68 -3.26 -8.78
CA ALA A 364 16.05 -3.23 -8.30
C ALA A 364 16.13 -2.38 -7.03
N PHE A 365 16.78 -2.92 -6.00
CA PHE A 365 17.01 -2.23 -4.75
C PHE A 365 18.50 -1.96 -4.59
N THR A 366 18.87 -0.71 -4.36
CA THR A 366 20.26 -0.30 -4.24
C THR A 366 20.42 0.93 -3.36
N ARG A 367 21.64 1.38 -3.20
CA ARG A 367 21.98 2.58 -2.44
C ARG A 367 22.06 3.79 -3.35
N SER A 368 21.53 4.92 -2.92
CA SER A 368 21.72 6.21 -3.61
C SER A 368 23.18 6.68 -3.54
N ASP A 369 23.85 6.34 -2.44
CA ASP A 369 25.26 6.61 -2.17
C ASP A 369 25.92 5.33 -1.61
N PRO A 370 27.10 4.91 -2.12
CA PRO A 370 27.84 3.76 -1.59
C PRO A 370 28.13 3.80 -0.08
N ALA A 371 28.21 4.99 0.52
CA ALA A 371 28.41 5.17 1.96
C ALA A 371 27.20 4.77 2.81
N ARG A 372 26.01 4.65 2.22
CA ARG A 372 24.82 4.21 2.97
C ARG A 372 24.94 2.73 3.36
N PRO A 373 24.55 2.38 4.59
CA PRO A 373 24.68 0.99 5.07
C PRO A 373 23.73 0.02 4.36
N HIS A 374 22.58 0.50 3.87
CA HIS A 374 21.49 -0.31 3.29
C HIS A 374 20.94 0.28 2.00
N ALA A 375 20.27 -0.55 1.19
CA ALA A 375 19.50 -0.09 0.06
C ALA A 375 18.39 0.88 0.51
N ASN A 376 18.35 2.05 -0.11
CA ASN A 376 17.35 3.10 0.12
C ASN A 376 16.64 3.55 -1.15
N LEU A 377 16.94 2.93 -2.29
CA LEU A 377 16.25 3.14 -3.56
C LEU A 377 15.54 1.86 -3.99
N GLU A 378 14.32 2.00 -4.50
CA GLU A 378 13.56 0.95 -5.16
C GLU A 378 13.26 1.39 -6.59
N TYR A 379 13.76 0.65 -7.57
CA TYR A 379 13.42 0.83 -8.98
C TYR A 379 12.24 -0.06 -9.36
N HIS A 380 11.30 0.52 -10.08
CA HIS A 380 10.19 -0.13 -10.74
C HIS A 380 10.38 0.01 -12.25
N VAL A 381 10.80 -1.03 -12.93
CA VAL A 381 11.11 -0.99 -14.35
C VAL A 381 9.94 -1.52 -15.16
N GLN A 382 9.50 -0.72 -16.13
CA GLN A 382 8.31 -0.98 -16.95
C GLN A 382 8.68 -1.00 -18.43
N PRO A 383 8.26 -2.02 -19.20
CA PRO A 383 8.53 -2.08 -20.65
C PRO A 383 7.53 -1.22 -21.43
N LEU A 384 7.30 0.00 -20.96
CA LEU A 384 6.34 0.95 -21.52
C LEU A 384 6.68 2.39 -21.12
N SER A 385 6.10 3.33 -21.82
CA SER A 385 6.09 4.74 -21.44
C SER A 385 4.78 5.42 -21.82
N LEU A 386 4.43 6.45 -21.06
CA LEU A 386 3.26 7.32 -21.25
C LEU A 386 3.56 8.69 -20.62
N GLU A 387 2.85 9.72 -21.00
CA GLU A 387 3.08 11.06 -20.49
C GLU A 387 2.73 11.18 -19.02
N ALA A 388 1.53 10.72 -18.64
CA ALA A 388 1.07 10.67 -17.25
C ALA A 388 0.21 9.41 -17.03
N PHE A 389 0.10 8.98 -15.79
CA PHE A 389 -0.68 7.79 -15.41
C PHE A 389 -2.16 7.93 -15.84
N GLY A 390 -2.62 6.98 -16.66
CA GLY A 390 -3.98 6.96 -17.21
C GLY A 390 -4.11 7.59 -18.61
N GLU A 391 -3.02 8.08 -19.19
CA GLU A 391 -2.96 8.53 -20.57
C GLU A 391 -2.54 7.40 -21.54
N ASP A 392 -2.65 7.68 -22.84
CA ASP A 392 -2.26 6.72 -23.87
C ASP A 392 -0.75 6.44 -23.84
N LEU A 393 -0.37 5.24 -24.28
CA LEU A 393 1.02 4.87 -24.46
C LEU A 393 1.63 5.69 -25.60
N HIS A 394 2.89 6.09 -25.46
CA HIS A 394 3.63 6.71 -26.56
C HIS A 394 3.66 5.78 -27.79
N ASP A 395 3.80 6.35 -28.99
CA ASP A 395 3.80 5.63 -30.29
C ASP A 395 5.17 5.04 -30.67
N PHE A 396 6.17 5.19 -29.81
CA PHE A 396 7.54 4.66 -29.99
C PHE A 396 7.90 3.67 -28.87
N PRO A 397 8.85 2.75 -29.12
CA PRO A 397 9.33 1.83 -28.09
C PRO A 397 10.11 2.57 -27.00
N ALA A 398 9.74 2.31 -25.76
CA ALA A 398 10.40 2.93 -24.61
C ALA A 398 10.25 2.08 -23.35
N ILE A 399 11.11 2.36 -22.37
CA ILE A 399 11.00 1.84 -21.00
C ILE A 399 10.93 3.00 -20.02
N THR A 400 10.23 2.77 -18.91
CA THR A 400 10.23 3.68 -17.78
C THR A 400 11.02 3.05 -16.63
N VAL A 401 12.05 3.74 -16.18
CA VAL A 401 12.86 3.40 -15.01
C VAL A 401 12.43 4.32 -13.88
N SER A 402 11.40 3.90 -13.17
CA SER A 402 10.86 4.68 -12.05
C SER A 402 11.62 4.35 -10.78
N VAL A 403 11.87 5.32 -9.92
CA VAL A 403 12.62 5.12 -8.67
C VAL A 403 11.95 5.81 -7.49
N CYS A 404 11.94 5.14 -6.33
CA CYS A 404 11.46 5.67 -5.06
C CYS A 404 12.60 5.75 -4.04
N ASN A 405 12.62 6.83 -3.23
CA ASN A 405 13.34 6.84 -1.96
C ASN A 405 12.54 6.01 -0.95
N LEU A 406 13.11 4.90 -0.46
CA LEU A 406 12.47 3.99 0.49
C LEU A 406 12.33 4.57 1.91
N ASN A 407 13.20 5.50 2.28
CA ASN A 407 13.26 6.07 3.62
C ASN A 407 13.16 7.60 3.57
N PRO A 408 12.04 8.16 3.07
CA PRO A 408 11.89 9.61 2.98
C PRO A 408 11.92 10.26 4.36
N THR A 409 12.59 11.41 4.45
CA THR A 409 12.65 12.23 5.66
C THR A 409 11.58 13.31 5.69
N SER A 410 11.02 13.67 4.56
CA SER A 410 9.85 14.55 4.46
C SER A 410 8.65 13.97 5.22
N ARG A 411 7.90 14.86 5.87
CA ARG A 411 6.67 14.50 6.61
C ARG A 411 5.54 15.41 6.19
N GLY A 412 4.41 14.79 5.97
CA GLY A 412 3.17 15.45 5.60
C GLY A 412 2.08 15.25 6.65
N GLN A 413 0.85 15.59 6.27
CA GLN A 413 -0.30 15.50 7.16
C GLN A 413 -1.61 15.25 6.39
N VAL A 414 -2.61 14.74 7.10
CA VAL A 414 -3.99 14.57 6.65
C VAL A 414 -4.90 15.29 7.63
N GLN A 415 -5.72 16.22 7.14
CA GLN A 415 -6.63 17.01 7.97
C GLN A 415 -8.04 17.00 7.38
N ILE A 416 -9.07 17.01 8.24
CA ILE A 416 -10.42 17.28 7.78
C ILE A 416 -10.52 18.66 7.13
N SER A 417 -11.31 18.77 6.07
CA SER A 417 -11.61 20.04 5.40
C SER A 417 -12.85 20.72 5.96
N SER A 418 -13.73 19.96 6.62
CA SER A 418 -14.96 20.41 7.29
C SER A 418 -15.42 19.37 8.32
N ALA A 419 -16.49 19.66 9.05
CA ALA A 419 -17.17 18.71 9.93
C ALA A 419 -18.08 17.71 9.19
N ASN A 420 -18.22 17.81 7.87
CA ASN A 420 -19.03 16.92 7.06
C ASN A 420 -18.20 15.70 6.61
N PHE A 421 -18.62 14.49 6.99
CA PHE A 421 -17.93 13.23 6.66
C PHE A 421 -17.85 12.92 5.16
N GLN A 422 -18.65 13.60 4.32
CA GLN A 422 -18.65 13.43 2.87
C GLN A 422 -17.57 14.26 2.18
N ASP A 423 -17.09 15.31 2.83
CA ASP A 423 -16.05 16.16 2.26
C ASP A 423 -14.69 15.45 2.30
N PRO A 424 -13.94 15.48 1.19
CA PRO A 424 -12.60 14.87 1.17
C PRO A 424 -11.67 15.57 2.15
N PRO A 425 -10.80 14.84 2.85
CA PRO A 425 -9.78 15.46 3.68
C PRO A 425 -8.71 16.16 2.83
N LYS A 426 -8.05 17.15 3.40
CA LYS A 426 -6.84 17.76 2.84
C LYS A 426 -5.69 16.77 3.02
N ILE A 427 -5.01 16.45 1.92
CA ILE A 427 -3.87 15.54 1.89
C ILE A 427 -2.65 16.36 1.49
N MET A 428 -1.71 16.51 2.38
CA MET A 428 -0.52 17.34 2.23
C MET A 428 0.74 16.48 2.45
N PRO A 429 1.27 15.79 1.42
CA PRO A 429 2.41 14.89 1.58
C PRO A 429 3.71 15.61 1.90
N ASN A 430 3.87 16.85 1.44
CA ASN A 430 5.06 17.67 1.65
C ASN A 430 6.34 17.01 1.08
N TYR A 431 6.24 16.44 -0.13
CA TYR A 431 7.34 15.72 -0.79
C TYR A 431 8.56 16.62 -1.01
N LEU A 432 9.75 16.01 -1.02
CA LEU A 432 11.03 16.70 -1.29
C LEU A 432 11.28 17.94 -0.43
N SER A 433 10.64 18.05 0.73
CA SER A 433 10.75 19.22 1.61
C SER A 433 12.11 19.30 2.32
N THR A 434 12.79 18.17 2.50
CA THR A 434 14.10 18.09 3.14
C THR A 434 15.24 18.12 2.11
N ALA A 435 16.41 18.61 2.54
CA ALA A 435 17.61 18.58 1.69
C ALA A 435 18.03 17.14 1.36
N GLU A 436 17.87 16.22 2.31
CA GLU A 436 18.19 14.80 2.10
C GLU A 436 17.33 14.18 1.00
N ASP A 437 16.00 14.35 1.01
CA ASP A 437 15.13 13.78 -0.01
C ASP A 437 15.42 14.34 -1.40
N ARG A 438 15.78 15.63 -1.50
CA ARG A 438 16.22 16.26 -2.76
C ARG A 438 17.54 15.67 -3.27
N GLN A 439 18.50 15.44 -2.38
CA GLN A 439 19.77 14.79 -2.76
C GLN A 439 19.55 13.37 -3.23
N VAL A 440 18.76 12.58 -2.48
CA VAL A 440 18.42 11.20 -2.88
C VAL A 440 17.69 11.18 -4.24
N ALA A 441 16.82 12.15 -4.52
CA ALA A 441 16.14 12.28 -5.81
C ALA A 441 17.14 12.50 -6.96
N ALA A 442 18.12 13.40 -6.79
CA ALA A 442 19.17 13.63 -7.78
C ALA A 442 20.04 12.38 -7.99
N ASP A 443 20.49 11.75 -6.91
CA ASP A 443 21.34 10.56 -6.96
C ASP A 443 20.61 9.35 -7.58
N SER A 444 19.31 9.22 -7.33
CA SER A 444 18.49 8.17 -7.93
C SER A 444 18.43 8.26 -9.46
N LEU A 445 18.33 9.48 -10.01
CA LEU A 445 18.37 9.70 -11.46
C LEU A 445 19.75 9.40 -12.05
N ARG A 446 20.83 9.76 -11.35
CA ARG A 446 22.21 9.40 -11.75
C ARG A 446 22.43 7.90 -11.73
N GLN A 447 21.91 7.21 -10.72
CA GLN A 447 22.01 5.74 -10.65
C GLN A 447 21.24 5.08 -11.79
N ALA A 448 20.05 5.60 -12.18
CA ALA A 448 19.31 5.12 -13.35
C ALA A 448 20.16 5.29 -14.63
N ARG A 449 20.76 6.46 -14.84
CA ARG A 449 21.67 6.73 -15.96
C ARG A 449 22.87 5.79 -15.99
N LYS A 450 23.46 5.50 -14.82
CA LYS A 450 24.58 4.55 -14.67
C LYS A 450 24.20 3.14 -15.13
N ILE A 451 23.00 2.66 -14.78
CA ILE A 451 22.49 1.35 -15.23
C ILE A 451 22.25 1.37 -16.74
N MET A 452 21.57 2.40 -17.25
CA MET A 452 21.24 2.51 -18.67
C MET A 452 22.48 2.67 -19.57
N ALA A 453 23.60 3.14 -19.03
CA ALA A 453 24.88 3.27 -19.76
C ALA A 453 25.65 1.96 -19.87
N GLN A 454 25.23 0.88 -19.22
CA GLN A 454 25.96 -0.40 -19.24
C GLN A 454 25.82 -1.13 -20.60
N PRO A 455 26.80 -1.96 -20.98
CA PRO A 455 26.82 -2.66 -22.27
C PRO A 455 25.52 -3.44 -22.58
N ALA A 456 24.91 -4.08 -21.59
CA ALA A 456 23.69 -4.85 -21.78
C ALA A 456 22.50 -3.99 -22.28
N MET A 457 22.43 -2.70 -21.90
CA MET A 457 21.41 -1.79 -22.39
C MET A 457 21.82 -1.07 -23.68
N GLN A 458 23.12 -0.89 -23.94
CA GLN A 458 23.60 -0.15 -25.11
C GLN A 458 23.24 -0.82 -26.44
N VAL A 459 22.93 -2.11 -26.44
CA VAL A 459 22.42 -2.84 -27.63
C VAL A 459 21.09 -2.27 -28.14
N TYR A 460 20.33 -1.60 -27.29
CA TYR A 460 19.06 -0.94 -27.62
C TYR A 460 19.21 0.55 -27.91
N ALA A 461 20.43 1.09 -27.93
CA ALA A 461 20.73 2.51 -28.13
C ALA A 461 19.78 3.44 -27.34
N PRO A 462 19.77 3.34 -25.97
CA PRO A 462 18.82 4.09 -25.14
C PRO A 462 19.05 5.60 -25.24
N GLU A 463 17.97 6.35 -25.41
CA GLU A 463 17.94 7.81 -25.42
C GLU A 463 17.07 8.31 -24.26
N GLU A 464 17.65 9.07 -23.33
CA GLU A 464 16.90 9.63 -22.20
C GLU A 464 15.97 10.76 -22.66
N LEU A 465 14.66 10.58 -22.45
CA LEU A 465 13.63 11.58 -22.74
C LEU A 465 13.31 12.45 -21.52
N LYS A 466 13.27 11.82 -20.33
CA LYS A 466 12.95 12.48 -19.06
C LYS A 466 13.91 11.99 -17.97
N PRO A 467 14.49 12.92 -17.19
CA PRO A 467 14.37 14.39 -17.25
C PRO A 467 15.15 15.04 -18.40
N GLY A 468 16.05 14.34 -19.09
CA GLY A 468 16.89 14.82 -20.17
C GLY A 468 18.36 14.93 -19.78
N VAL A 469 19.26 14.39 -20.62
CA VAL A 469 20.69 14.23 -20.34
C VAL A 469 21.45 15.55 -20.11
N GLN A 470 20.91 16.69 -20.57
CA GLN A 470 21.53 18.02 -20.38
C GLN A 470 21.50 18.51 -18.95
N HIS A 471 20.64 17.94 -18.11
CA HIS A 471 20.51 18.31 -16.69
C HIS A 471 21.41 17.46 -15.81
N GLN A 472 22.35 18.08 -15.11
CA GLN A 472 23.40 17.36 -14.37
C GLN A 472 23.55 17.82 -12.91
N SER A 473 23.23 19.08 -12.58
CA SER A 473 23.38 19.58 -11.21
C SER A 473 22.34 18.97 -10.25
N ASP A 474 22.67 18.91 -8.96
CA ASP A 474 21.76 18.42 -7.92
C ASP A 474 20.47 19.22 -7.87
N GLU A 475 20.58 20.54 -7.96
CA GLU A 475 19.45 21.46 -7.92
C GLU A 475 18.50 21.26 -9.11
N GLU A 476 19.05 21.14 -10.34
CA GLU A 476 18.24 20.88 -11.54
C GLU A 476 17.54 19.53 -11.46
N LEU A 477 18.29 18.45 -11.10
CA LEU A 477 17.72 17.11 -11.00
C LEU A 477 16.65 17.01 -9.92
N ALA A 478 16.85 17.62 -8.75
CA ALA A 478 15.84 17.64 -7.69
C ALA A 478 14.58 18.42 -8.10
N ARG A 479 14.74 19.58 -8.78
CA ARG A 479 13.60 20.34 -9.33
C ARG A 479 12.84 19.56 -10.39
N LEU A 480 13.55 18.96 -11.34
CA LEU A 480 12.95 18.16 -12.41
C LEU A 480 12.32 16.86 -11.89
N ALA A 481 12.87 16.27 -10.82
CA ALA A 481 12.21 15.19 -10.10
C ALA A 481 10.80 15.62 -9.67
N GLY A 482 10.65 16.85 -9.15
CA GLY A 482 9.35 17.42 -8.83
C GLY A 482 8.38 17.53 -10.02
N ASP A 483 8.87 17.69 -11.25
CA ASP A 483 8.03 17.76 -12.46
C ASP A 483 7.54 16.38 -12.94
N ILE A 484 8.38 15.34 -12.82
CA ILE A 484 8.12 14.02 -13.38
C ILE A 484 7.70 12.97 -12.35
N ALA A 485 7.69 13.33 -11.05
CA ALA A 485 7.31 12.40 -9.99
C ALA A 485 5.80 12.34 -9.75
N ASN A 486 5.37 11.22 -9.20
CA ASN A 486 4.03 11.02 -8.65
C ASN A 486 4.09 10.08 -7.44
N THR A 487 3.05 10.08 -6.62
CA THR A 487 2.89 9.05 -5.58
C THR A 487 2.90 7.64 -6.18
N ILE A 488 3.48 6.66 -5.46
CA ILE A 488 3.29 5.24 -5.76
C ILE A 488 2.21 4.60 -4.85
N PHE A 489 1.44 5.46 -4.18
CA PHE A 489 0.22 5.09 -3.45
C PHE A 489 0.48 4.31 -2.16
N HIS A 490 1.56 4.64 -1.42
CA HIS A 490 1.98 4.00 -0.18
C HIS A 490 1.82 4.88 1.08
N PRO A 491 0.72 5.69 1.26
CA PRO A 491 0.60 6.54 2.45
C PRO A 491 0.52 5.71 3.72
N VAL A 492 1.29 6.13 4.74
CA VAL A 492 1.35 5.51 6.07
C VAL A 492 1.54 6.57 7.17
N GLY A 493 1.43 6.16 8.41
CA GLY A 493 1.97 6.90 9.56
C GLY A 493 1.06 7.94 10.19
N THR A 494 -0.13 8.18 9.66
CA THR A 494 -1.04 9.26 10.08
C THR A 494 -1.77 9.03 11.41
N VAL A 495 -1.63 7.84 12.00
CA VAL A 495 -2.12 7.48 13.34
C VAL A 495 -1.07 6.58 13.99
N LYS A 496 0.18 7.06 14.06
CA LYS A 496 1.32 6.21 14.39
C LYS A 496 1.27 5.61 15.80
N MET A 497 1.76 4.38 15.91
CA MET A 497 2.03 3.71 17.18
C MET A 497 3.35 4.20 17.80
N GLY A 498 3.48 4.04 19.12
CA GLY A 498 4.70 4.34 19.86
C GLY A 498 4.56 3.98 21.32
N GLN A 499 5.53 4.36 22.13
CA GLN A 499 5.49 4.14 23.58
C GLN A 499 4.35 4.92 24.23
N MET A 500 3.91 4.48 25.41
CA MET A 500 2.80 5.11 26.14
C MET A 500 3.06 6.57 26.49
N ASP A 501 4.30 6.93 26.76
CA ASP A 501 4.76 8.29 27.11
C ASP A 501 5.20 9.14 25.90
N ASP A 502 5.26 8.57 24.69
CA ASP A 502 5.57 9.34 23.47
C ASP A 502 4.39 10.26 23.10
N PRO A 503 4.50 11.60 23.27
CA PRO A 503 3.41 12.52 22.94
C PRO A 503 3.13 12.60 21.44
N SER A 504 4.06 12.19 20.59
CA SER A 504 3.91 12.17 19.14
C SER A 504 3.20 10.91 18.61
N ALA A 505 2.92 9.92 19.47
CA ALA A 505 2.20 8.71 19.12
C ALA A 505 0.72 8.79 19.54
N VAL A 506 -0.17 8.43 18.60
CA VAL A 506 -1.62 8.33 18.84
C VAL A 506 -1.98 7.01 19.50
N LEU A 507 -1.26 5.94 19.15
CA LEU A 507 -1.53 4.57 19.58
C LEU A 507 -0.44 4.06 20.53
N ASP A 508 -0.84 3.17 21.41
CA ASP A 508 0.08 2.33 22.18
C ASP A 508 0.70 1.22 21.29
N PRO A 509 1.69 0.44 21.80
CA PRO A 509 2.28 -0.67 21.05
C PRO A 509 1.30 -1.73 20.58
N HIS A 510 0.17 -1.89 21.26
CA HIS A 510 -0.90 -2.84 20.90
C HIS A 510 -2.01 -2.19 20.07
N LEU A 511 -1.73 -1.04 19.42
CA LEU A 511 -2.62 -0.34 18.49
C LEU A 511 -3.90 0.23 19.10
N ARG A 512 -4.00 0.34 20.43
CA ARG A 512 -5.12 0.98 21.13
C ARG A 512 -4.92 2.50 21.12
N VAL A 513 -6.00 3.25 20.92
CA VAL A 513 -5.95 4.73 20.97
C VAL A 513 -5.67 5.17 22.43
N LYS A 514 -4.56 5.88 22.62
CA LYS A 514 -4.11 6.28 23.97
C LYS A 514 -5.13 7.19 24.66
N GLY A 515 -5.48 6.83 25.89
CA GLY A 515 -6.44 7.59 26.72
C GLY A 515 -7.91 7.40 26.33
N VAL A 516 -8.22 6.41 25.47
CA VAL A 516 -9.59 6.05 25.08
C VAL A 516 -9.76 4.54 25.21
N GLN A 517 -10.91 4.10 25.70
CA GLN A 517 -11.24 2.67 25.80
C GLN A 517 -12.08 2.20 24.60
N GLY A 518 -11.97 0.92 24.25
CA GLY A 518 -12.81 0.26 23.25
C GLY A 518 -12.56 0.71 21.80
N LEU A 519 -11.37 1.24 21.49
CA LEU A 519 -11.01 1.71 20.16
C LEU A 519 -9.56 1.35 19.78
N ARG A 520 -9.40 0.69 18.65
CA ARG A 520 -8.11 0.44 17.97
C ARG A 520 -8.09 0.99 16.56
N VAL A 521 -6.87 1.17 16.05
CA VAL A 521 -6.62 1.41 14.62
C VAL A 521 -5.71 0.31 14.11
N VAL A 522 -6.12 -0.36 13.02
CA VAL A 522 -5.39 -1.49 12.44
C VAL A 522 -5.36 -1.35 10.93
N ASP A 523 -4.41 -0.61 10.42
CA ASP A 523 -4.13 -0.40 8.99
C ASP A 523 -2.76 0.27 8.79
N ALA A 524 -2.45 0.73 7.59
CA ALA A 524 -1.17 1.36 7.29
C ALA A 524 -0.92 2.69 8.05
N SER A 525 -1.95 3.33 8.60
CA SER A 525 -1.79 4.58 9.36
C SER A 525 -0.98 4.41 10.64
N VAL A 526 -0.90 3.18 11.17
CA VAL A 526 -0.25 2.90 12.46
C VAL A 526 1.27 2.83 12.37
N MET A 527 1.84 2.67 11.17
CA MET A 527 3.28 2.54 10.95
C MET A 527 4.01 3.79 11.43
N PRO A 528 4.97 3.70 12.37
CA PRO A 528 5.71 4.89 12.82
C PRO A 528 6.67 5.40 11.75
N THR A 529 7.23 4.48 10.95
CA THR A 529 8.04 4.74 9.76
C THR A 529 7.57 3.85 8.62
N ILE A 530 7.65 4.36 7.38
CA ILE A 530 7.31 3.59 6.19
C ILE A 530 8.29 2.43 6.00
N THR A 531 7.82 1.27 5.58
CA THR A 531 8.65 0.09 5.28
C THR A 531 9.39 0.26 3.94
N SER A 532 10.54 -0.38 3.82
CA SER A 532 11.42 -0.31 2.64
C SER A 532 10.88 -1.16 1.47
N GLY A 533 9.69 -0.82 0.97
CA GLY A 533 8.98 -1.49 -0.13
C GLY A 533 7.48 -1.20 -0.14
N ASN A 534 6.71 -1.94 -0.93
CA ASN A 534 5.26 -1.79 -1.01
C ASN A 534 4.58 -2.11 0.33
N THR A 535 3.56 -1.36 0.71
CA THR A 535 2.99 -1.35 2.07
C THR A 535 1.83 -2.33 2.30
N ASN A 536 1.41 -3.11 1.28
CA ASN A 536 0.25 -4.00 1.44
C ASN A 536 0.53 -5.22 2.33
N ALA A 537 1.68 -5.91 2.14
CA ALA A 537 2.04 -7.06 2.97
C ALA A 537 2.33 -6.65 4.43
N PRO A 538 3.07 -5.56 4.72
CA PRO A 538 3.17 -5.02 6.08
C PRO A 538 1.82 -4.73 6.74
N THR A 539 0.84 -4.21 5.98
CA THR A 539 -0.52 -3.98 6.50
C THR A 539 -1.24 -5.29 6.88
N LEU A 540 -1.03 -6.36 6.11
CA LEU A 540 -1.56 -7.69 6.48
C LEU A 540 -0.88 -8.24 7.74
N MET A 541 0.43 -8.09 7.88
CA MET A 541 1.18 -8.50 9.06
C MET A 541 0.67 -7.78 10.32
N ILE A 542 0.48 -6.45 10.25
CA ILE A 542 -0.11 -5.65 11.32
C ILE A 542 -1.50 -6.18 11.71
N ALA A 543 -2.32 -6.53 10.72
CA ALA A 543 -3.66 -7.05 10.97
C ALA A 543 -3.65 -8.46 11.58
N GLU A 544 -2.72 -9.33 11.17
CA GLU A 544 -2.57 -10.67 11.74
C GLU A 544 -2.19 -10.59 13.22
N LYS A 545 -1.17 -9.78 13.54
CA LYS A 545 -0.72 -9.51 14.91
C LYS A 545 -1.85 -8.92 15.76
N ALA A 546 -2.55 -7.90 15.27
CA ALA A 546 -3.67 -7.29 15.98
C ALA A 546 -4.82 -8.29 16.24
N ALA A 547 -5.11 -9.17 15.28
CA ALA A 547 -6.13 -10.21 15.46
C ALA A 547 -5.78 -11.18 16.59
N ALA A 548 -4.50 -11.54 16.75
CA ALA A 548 -4.03 -12.36 17.87
C ALA A 548 -4.26 -11.63 19.20
N TRP A 549 -3.79 -10.40 19.33
CA TRP A 549 -3.96 -9.60 20.55
C TRP A 549 -5.42 -9.38 20.95
N ILE A 550 -6.30 -9.08 19.97
CA ILE A 550 -7.74 -8.90 20.26
C ILE A 550 -8.37 -10.18 20.80
N LYS A 551 -7.98 -11.36 20.28
CA LYS A 551 -8.48 -12.65 20.79
C LYS A 551 -7.96 -12.98 22.20
N GLU A 552 -6.75 -12.56 22.51
CA GLU A 552 -6.12 -12.72 23.83
C GLU A 552 -6.59 -11.68 24.84
N GLY A 553 -7.31 -10.63 24.41
CA GLY A 553 -7.80 -9.56 25.28
C GLY A 553 -6.73 -8.50 25.63
N LEU A 554 -5.64 -8.46 24.86
CA LEU A 554 -4.51 -7.53 25.03
C LEU A 554 -4.74 -6.17 24.36
#